data_de0b00b9cc01cc97af26691b7f603675
#
_entry.id   de0b00b9cc01cc97af26691b7f603675
#
_cell.length_a   1.000
_cell.length_b   1.000
_cell.length_c   1.000
_cell.angle_alpha   90.00
_cell.angle_beta   90.00
_cell.angle_gamma   90.00
#
_symmetry.space_group_name_H-M   'P 1'
#
loop_
_entity.id
_entity.type
_entity.pdbx_description
1 polymer ?
#
loop_
_entity_poly.entity_id
_entity_poly.type
_entity_poly.pdbx_seq_one_letter_code
_entity_poly.pdbx_strand_id
1 'polypeptide(L)'
;MMGYLVLGFAFGLLLVSFDYDWYLAPIMSFFIYTGALQFLAINFFNIKAGFVDIAIASLFVNIRQSFYGLSLLKRFQNTGKLKPYLIFALSDETYALLTSIQDDENLNKKWYYFFLLFFSQLYWLIGSTLGAIIGTNIRFNIEGLEFSLTALFVVLCIEQYKNLQNILPFLIALVSSIFALIFISSDKMLIVSILLSLVLMFSLKKRIQDEQ
;
A
#
# COMPACT_ATOMS: atom_id res chain seq x y z
N MET A 1 3.20 -10.10 11.59
CA MET A 1 3.81 -9.01 12.36
C MET A 1 5.29 -8.83 12.09
N MET A 2 6.12 -9.86 12.01
CA MET A 2 7.53 -9.71 11.60
C MET A 2 7.70 -9.02 10.24
N GLY A 3 6.81 -9.27 9.27
CA GLY A 3 6.85 -8.61 7.96
C GLY A 3 6.80 -7.08 8.03
N TYR A 4 5.99 -6.51 8.94
CA TYR A 4 5.92 -5.05 9.12
C TYR A 4 7.23 -4.42 9.58
N LEU A 5 7.95 -5.08 10.48
CA LEU A 5 9.27 -4.60 10.92
C LEU A 5 10.28 -4.61 9.77
N VAL A 6 10.31 -5.70 8.99
CA VAL A 6 11.27 -5.86 7.89
C VAL A 6 10.97 -4.87 6.75
N LEU A 7 9.71 -4.77 6.32
CA LEU A 7 9.32 -3.85 5.26
C LEU A 7 9.42 -2.38 5.69
N GLY A 8 9.03 -2.07 6.94
CA GLY A 8 9.24 -0.74 7.50
C GLY A 8 10.73 -0.38 7.56
N PHE A 9 11.58 -1.30 8.00
CA PHE A 9 13.01 -1.11 8.03
C PHE A 9 13.59 -0.84 6.63
N ALA A 10 13.17 -1.62 5.62
CA ALA A 10 13.56 -1.40 4.22
C ALA A 10 13.11 -0.03 3.72
N PHE A 11 11.87 0.41 4.06
CA PHE A 11 11.40 1.75 3.74
C PHE A 11 12.27 2.84 4.36
N GLY A 12 12.60 2.73 5.66
CA GLY A 12 13.44 3.71 6.35
C GLY A 12 14.85 3.81 5.75
N LEU A 13 15.47 2.67 5.45
CA LEU A 13 16.76 2.61 4.74
C LEU A 13 16.68 3.29 3.38
N LEU A 14 15.65 2.95 2.59
CA LEU A 14 15.47 3.50 1.26
C LEU A 14 15.26 5.01 1.28
N LEU A 15 14.45 5.52 2.22
CA LEU A 15 14.19 6.95 2.35
C LEU A 15 15.49 7.74 2.54
N VAL A 16 16.33 7.30 3.46
CA VAL A 16 17.60 7.96 3.78
C VAL A 16 18.63 7.80 2.66
N SER A 17 18.56 6.71 1.90
CA SER A 17 19.45 6.49 0.76
C SER A 17 19.25 7.48 -0.39
N PHE A 18 18.11 8.14 -0.45
CA PHE A 18 17.82 9.27 -1.35
C PHE A 18 18.10 10.64 -0.71
N ASP A 19 18.98 10.70 0.31
CA ASP A 19 19.39 11.89 1.03
C ASP A 19 18.25 12.64 1.75
N TYR A 20 17.14 11.92 2.11
CA TYR A 20 16.09 12.48 2.95
C TYR A 20 16.41 12.29 4.42
N ASP A 21 16.00 13.24 5.24
CA ASP A 21 16.23 13.23 6.68
C ASP A 21 15.49 12.05 7.36
N TRP A 22 16.15 11.41 8.31
CA TRP A 22 15.66 10.23 9.02
C TRP A 22 14.31 10.45 9.73
N TYR A 23 14.03 11.67 10.21
CA TYR A 23 12.78 11.98 10.92
C TYR A 23 11.55 11.97 10.01
N LEU A 24 11.72 12.03 8.70
CA LEU A 24 10.62 11.89 7.76
C LEU A 24 10.03 10.47 7.77
N ALA A 25 10.84 9.44 8.06
CA ALA A 25 10.37 8.06 8.12
C ALA A 25 9.27 7.86 9.19
N PRO A 26 9.46 8.21 10.48
CA PRO A 26 8.40 8.11 11.46
C PRO A 26 7.21 9.06 11.18
N ILE A 27 7.43 10.26 10.67
CA ILE A 27 6.36 11.18 10.30
C ILE A 27 5.49 10.58 9.21
N MET A 28 6.08 10.10 8.12
CA MET A 28 5.36 9.44 7.04
C MET A 28 4.65 8.18 7.55
N SER A 29 5.29 7.37 8.37
CA SER A 29 4.72 6.15 8.93
C SER A 29 3.53 6.40 9.85
N PHE A 30 3.48 7.53 10.51
CA PHE A 30 2.37 7.92 11.36
C PHE A 30 1.18 8.48 10.57
N PHE A 31 1.45 9.38 9.60
CA PHE A 31 0.40 10.11 8.87
C PHE A 31 -0.02 9.42 7.57
N ILE A 32 0.90 8.73 6.89
CA ILE A 32 0.65 8.07 5.60
C ILE A 32 0.69 6.55 5.79
N TYR A 33 -0.01 6.00 6.71
CA TYR A 33 0.05 4.58 7.05
C TYR A 33 -0.40 3.65 5.90
N THR A 34 0.34 3.72 4.80
CA THR A 34 0.18 2.90 3.59
C THR A 34 1.55 2.61 3.00
N GLY A 35 2.07 1.41 3.22
CA GLY A 35 3.42 1.04 2.77
C GLY A 35 3.66 1.31 1.29
N ALA A 36 2.77 0.87 0.40
CA ALA A 36 2.88 1.09 -1.04
C ALA A 36 2.98 2.59 -1.40
N LEU A 37 2.17 3.45 -0.76
CA LEU A 37 2.22 4.88 -1.01
C LEU A 37 3.50 5.52 -0.46
N GLN A 38 4.00 5.05 0.69
CA GLN A 38 5.26 5.57 1.26
C GLN A 38 6.46 5.28 0.35
N PHE A 39 6.57 4.06 -0.18
CA PHE A 39 7.61 3.72 -1.16
C PHE A 39 7.45 4.54 -2.45
N LEU A 40 6.21 4.70 -2.93
CA LEU A 40 5.93 5.50 -4.13
C LEU A 40 6.24 6.99 -3.91
N ALA A 41 6.02 7.52 -2.69
CA ALA A 41 6.31 8.89 -2.33
C ALA A 41 7.81 9.23 -2.48
N ILE A 42 8.72 8.29 -2.17
CA ILE A 42 10.16 8.48 -2.39
C ILE A 42 10.43 8.77 -3.87
N ASN A 43 9.81 7.98 -4.78
CA ASN A 43 9.94 8.22 -6.21
C ASN A 43 9.35 9.57 -6.63
N PHE A 44 8.19 9.95 -6.11
CA PHE A 44 7.59 11.25 -6.38
C PHE A 44 8.48 12.42 -5.96
N PHE A 45 9.12 12.29 -4.80
CA PHE A 45 10.06 13.29 -4.32
C PHE A 45 11.28 13.37 -5.21
N ASN A 46 11.82 12.24 -5.64
CA ASN A 46 13.02 12.16 -6.49
C ASN A 46 12.77 12.82 -7.87
N ILE A 47 11.65 12.52 -8.52
CA ILE A 47 11.29 13.10 -9.83
C ILE A 47 10.65 14.50 -9.71
N LYS A 48 10.47 15.04 -8.49
CA LYS A 48 9.78 16.31 -8.22
C LYS A 48 8.39 16.37 -8.88
N ALA A 49 7.61 15.29 -8.71
CA ALA A 49 6.29 15.15 -9.29
C ALA A 49 5.35 16.30 -8.90
N GLY A 50 4.46 16.67 -9.81
CA GLY A 50 3.45 17.70 -9.57
C GLY A 50 2.41 17.26 -8.52
N PHE A 51 1.82 18.21 -7.79
CA PHE A 51 0.80 17.91 -6.77
C PHE A 51 -0.40 17.13 -7.33
N VAL A 52 -0.80 17.43 -8.55
CA VAL A 52 -1.93 16.75 -9.21
C VAL A 52 -1.60 15.29 -9.47
N ASP A 53 -0.39 15.01 -9.93
CA ASP A 53 0.10 13.67 -10.22
C ASP A 53 0.17 12.82 -8.94
N ILE A 54 0.70 13.41 -7.86
CA ILE A 54 0.76 12.79 -6.53
C ILE A 54 -0.65 12.49 -6.01
N ALA A 55 -1.58 13.46 -6.12
CA ALA A 55 -2.95 13.29 -5.64
C ALA A 55 -3.68 12.18 -6.40
N ILE A 56 -3.58 12.15 -7.72
CA ILE A 56 -4.21 11.13 -8.56
C ILE A 56 -3.62 9.75 -8.25
N ALA A 57 -2.30 9.62 -8.24
CA ALA A 57 -1.65 8.35 -7.95
C ALA A 57 -1.97 7.86 -6.54
N SER A 58 -1.96 8.76 -5.53
CA SER A 58 -2.33 8.44 -4.15
C SER A 58 -3.77 7.92 -4.05
N LEU A 59 -4.70 8.56 -4.75
CA LEU A 59 -6.10 8.12 -4.78
C LEU A 59 -6.21 6.69 -5.32
N PHE A 60 -5.58 6.41 -6.46
CA PHE A 60 -5.68 5.09 -7.08
C PHE A 60 -4.97 3.99 -6.29
N VAL A 61 -3.81 4.26 -5.73
CA VAL A 61 -3.11 3.29 -4.88
C VAL A 61 -3.90 2.96 -3.62
N ASN A 62 -4.59 3.96 -3.03
CA ASN A 62 -5.32 3.80 -1.78
C ASN A 62 -6.81 3.47 -1.96
N ILE A 63 -7.35 3.43 -3.17
CA ILE A 63 -8.77 3.13 -3.41
C ILE A 63 -9.17 1.77 -2.81
N ARG A 64 -8.29 0.80 -2.84
CA ARG A 64 -8.48 -0.52 -2.22
C ARG A 64 -8.74 -0.44 -0.72
N GLN A 65 -8.04 0.46 0.00
CA GLN A 65 -8.26 0.65 1.46
C GLN A 65 -9.64 1.21 1.76
N SER A 66 -10.21 2.03 0.87
CA SER A 66 -11.59 2.49 0.98
C SER A 66 -12.57 1.31 0.92
N PHE A 67 -12.33 0.33 0.05
CA PHE A 67 -13.13 -0.89 0.00
C PHE A 67 -12.97 -1.75 1.25
N TYR A 68 -11.77 -1.84 1.83
CA TYR A 68 -11.58 -2.53 3.11
C TYR A 68 -12.39 -1.89 4.22
N GLY A 69 -12.33 -0.55 4.31
CA GLY A 69 -13.13 0.21 5.27
C GLY A 69 -14.63 -0.04 5.11
N LEU A 70 -15.13 -0.02 3.87
CA LEU A 70 -16.54 -0.29 3.57
C LEU A 70 -16.96 -1.72 3.94
N SER A 71 -16.14 -2.72 3.60
CA SER A 71 -16.39 -4.13 3.91
C SER A 71 -16.47 -4.39 5.41
N LEU A 72 -15.61 -3.76 6.21
CA LEU A 72 -15.54 -3.94 7.66
C LEU A 72 -16.43 -2.98 8.46
N LEU A 73 -17.19 -2.09 7.79
CA LEU A 73 -18.05 -1.11 8.47
C LEU A 73 -19.02 -1.75 9.47
N LYS A 74 -19.62 -2.90 9.12
CA LYS A 74 -20.53 -3.63 9.99
C LYS A 74 -19.82 -4.20 11.23
N ARG A 75 -18.61 -4.72 11.06
CA ARG A 75 -17.79 -5.24 12.18
C ARG A 75 -17.38 -4.14 13.16
N PHE A 76 -17.17 -2.91 12.68
CA PHE A 76 -16.77 -1.77 13.49
C PHE A 76 -17.93 -0.94 14.06
N GLN A 77 -19.20 -1.34 13.85
CA GLN A 77 -20.36 -0.57 14.33
C GLN A 77 -20.35 -0.32 15.84
N ASN A 78 -19.97 -1.33 16.64
CA ASN A 78 -20.00 -1.28 18.09
C ASN A 78 -18.69 -0.80 18.74
N THR A 79 -17.76 -0.23 17.97
CA THR A 79 -16.46 0.24 18.48
C THR A 79 -16.48 1.69 18.94
N GLY A 80 -17.57 2.43 18.70
CA GLY A 80 -17.75 3.81 19.16
C GLY A 80 -16.70 4.77 18.61
N LYS A 81 -16.08 5.56 19.49
CA LYS A 81 -15.09 6.58 19.11
C LYS A 81 -13.79 6.01 18.48
N LEU A 82 -13.53 4.72 18.59
CA LEU A 82 -12.36 4.09 17.98
C LEU A 82 -12.54 3.83 16.47
N LYS A 83 -13.78 3.84 15.96
CA LYS A 83 -14.10 3.52 14.57
C LYS A 83 -13.27 4.29 13.52
N PRO A 84 -13.09 5.61 13.60
CA PRO A 84 -12.27 6.35 12.64
C PRO A 84 -10.82 5.87 12.59
N TYR A 85 -10.24 5.61 13.78
CA TYR A 85 -8.89 5.07 13.88
C TYR A 85 -8.78 3.67 13.28
N LEU A 86 -9.75 2.79 13.56
CA LEU A 86 -9.75 1.42 13.03
C LEU A 86 -9.82 1.40 11.50
N ILE A 87 -10.57 2.34 10.90
CA ILE A 87 -10.64 2.48 9.43
C ILE A 87 -9.33 3.03 8.88
N PHE A 88 -8.74 4.03 9.53
CA PHE A 88 -7.46 4.63 9.13
C PHE A 88 -6.31 3.61 9.17
N ALA A 89 -6.26 2.78 10.23
CA ALA A 89 -5.18 1.83 10.48
C ALA A 89 -5.33 0.50 9.71
N LEU A 90 -6.26 0.40 8.75
CA LEU A 90 -6.38 -0.77 7.88
C LEU A 90 -5.24 -0.82 6.88
N SER A 91 -4.67 -2.00 6.73
CA SER A 91 -3.72 -2.37 5.67
C SER A 91 -4.16 -3.69 5.04
N ASP A 92 -3.49 -4.11 3.97
CA ASP A 92 -3.79 -5.37 3.28
C ASP A 92 -3.74 -6.56 4.25
N GLU A 93 -2.68 -6.64 5.05
CA GLU A 93 -2.45 -7.74 5.99
C GLU A 93 -3.43 -7.71 7.17
N THR A 94 -3.72 -6.52 7.70
CA THR A 94 -4.69 -6.41 8.81
C THR A 94 -6.10 -6.70 8.33
N TYR A 95 -6.45 -6.33 7.10
CA TYR A 95 -7.71 -6.71 6.48
C TYR A 95 -7.83 -8.22 6.32
N ALA A 96 -6.79 -8.88 5.79
CA ALA A 96 -6.77 -10.33 5.65
C ALA A 96 -6.91 -11.03 7.02
N LEU A 97 -6.20 -10.56 8.05
CA LEU A 97 -6.34 -11.08 9.42
C LEU A 97 -7.76 -10.89 9.96
N LEU A 98 -8.32 -9.68 9.85
CA LEU A 98 -9.66 -9.39 10.36
C LEU A 98 -10.75 -10.20 9.65
N THR A 99 -10.56 -10.54 8.38
CA THR A 99 -11.53 -11.34 7.61
C THR A 99 -11.39 -12.84 7.87
N SER A 100 -10.19 -13.32 8.21
CA SER A 100 -9.94 -14.75 8.51
C SER A 100 -10.38 -15.17 9.92
N ILE A 101 -10.55 -14.22 10.85
CA ILE A 101 -10.94 -14.51 12.22
C ILE A 101 -12.42 -14.86 12.27
N GLN A 102 -12.73 -16.07 12.77
CA GLN A 102 -14.08 -16.45 13.12
C GLN A 102 -14.53 -15.65 14.35
N ASP A 103 -15.79 -15.23 14.34
CA ASP A 103 -16.39 -14.46 15.43
C ASP A 103 -16.49 -15.33 16.71
N ASP A 104 -15.53 -15.18 17.63
CA ASP A 104 -15.62 -15.74 18.97
C ASP A 104 -16.44 -14.78 19.86
N GLU A 105 -17.52 -15.26 20.45
CA GLU A 105 -18.42 -14.47 21.29
C GLU A 105 -17.78 -14.02 22.62
N ASN A 106 -16.73 -14.72 23.07
CA ASN A 106 -16.06 -14.43 24.34
C ASN A 106 -15.03 -13.29 24.26
N LEU A 107 -14.68 -12.82 23.06
CA LEU A 107 -13.68 -11.77 22.87
C LEU A 107 -14.33 -10.37 22.88
N ASN A 108 -13.73 -9.46 23.63
CA ASN A 108 -14.09 -8.04 23.52
C ASN A 108 -13.57 -7.49 22.18
N LYS A 109 -14.39 -7.66 21.12
CA LYS A 109 -14.06 -7.34 19.74
C LYS A 109 -13.50 -5.93 19.56
N LYS A 110 -14.00 -4.95 20.31
CA LYS A 110 -13.55 -3.56 20.26
C LYS A 110 -12.06 -3.40 20.59
N TRP A 111 -11.63 -3.95 21.73
CA TRP A 111 -10.24 -3.88 22.17
C TRP A 111 -9.33 -4.78 21.34
N TYR A 112 -9.84 -5.93 20.93
CA TYR A 112 -9.11 -6.84 20.05
C TYR A 112 -8.74 -6.16 18.73
N TYR A 113 -9.70 -5.52 18.03
CA TYR A 113 -9.44 -4.79 16.79
C TYR A 113 -8.49 -3.63 17.01
N PHE A 114 -8.68 -2.89 18.11
CA PHE A 114 -7.80 -1.78 18.44
C PHE A 114 -6.35 -2.23 18.61
N PHE A 115 -6.09 -3.22 19.45
CA PHE A 115 -4.73 -3.67 19.70
C PHE A 115 -4.08 -4.32 18.48
N LEU A 116 -4.83 -5.07 17.69
CA LEU A 116 -4.32 -5.66 16.46
C LEU A 116 -3.82 -4.59 15.49
N LEU A 117 -4.63 -3.57 15.24
CA LEU A 117 -4.28 -2.48 14.32
C LEU A 117 -3.19 -1.56 14.90
N PHE A 118 -3.28 -1.26 16.20
CA PHE A 118 -2.30 -0.43 16.90
C PHE A 118 -0.91 -1.07 16.90
N PHE A 119 -0.79 -2.34 17.23
CA PHE A 119 0.50 -3.01 17.20
C PHE A 119 1.04 -3.17 15.79
N SER A 120 0.18 -3.38 14.79
CA SER A 120 0.62 -3.40 13.40
C SER A 120 1.22 -2.07 12.97
N GLN A 121 0.57 -0.95 13.30
CA GLN A 121 1.09 0.39 13.04
C GLN A 121 2.38 0.67 13.83
N LEU A 122 2.44 0.24 15.09
CA LEU A 122 3.62 0.42 15.93
C LEU A 122 4.84 -0.34 15.38
N TYR A 123 4.65 -1.58 14.91
CA TYR A 123 5.73 -2.35 14.28
C TYR A 123 6.25 -1.68 13.01
N TRP A 124 5.34 -1.15 12.19
CA TRP A 124 5.74 -0.39 11.01
C TRP A 124 6.52 0.88 11.37
N LEU A 125 6.04 1.65 12.34
CA LEU A 125 6.68 2.87 12.83
C LEU A 125 8.08 2.58 13.41
N ILE A 126 8.21 1.54 14.24
CA ILE A 126 9.50 1.14 14.81
C ILE A 126 10.45 0.68 13.71
N GLY A 127 9.99 -0.18 12.80
CA GLY A 127 10.78 -0.65 11.68
C GLY A 127 11.33 0.49 10.84
N SER A 128 10.45 1.40 10.39
CA SER A 128 10.83 2.53 9.54
C SER A 128 11.78 3.50 10.24
N THR A 129 11.57 3.75 11.53
CA THR A 129 12.45 4.62 12.32
C THR A 129 13.83 4.00 12.50
N LEU A 130 13.89 2.72 12.86
CA LEU A 130 15.16 2.00 13.01
C LEU A 130 15.92 1.92 11.69
N GLY A 131 15.22 1.62 10.59
CA GLY A 131 15.82 1.60 9.25
C GLY A 131 16.41 2.95 8.88
N ALA A 132 15.68 4.04 9.12
CA ALA A 132 16.14 5.38 8.83
C ALA A 132 17.36 5.79 9.70
N ILE A 133 17.33 5.55 11.02
CA ILE A 133 18.45 5.86 11.93
C ILE A 133 19.71 5.06 11.57
N ILE A 134 19.55 3.77 11.28
CA ILE A 134 20.68 2.91 10.92
C ILE A 134 21.22 3.31 9.55
N GLY A 135 20.35 3.64 8.60
CA GLY A 135 20.73 4.11 7.27
C GLY A 135 21.53 5.40 7.26
N THR A 136 21.27 6.33 8.20
CA THR A 136 22.08 7.56 8.32
C THR A 136 23.51 7.30 8.83
N ASN A 137 23.67 6.28 9.67
CA ASN A 137 24.96 6.00 10.31
C ASN A 137 25.83 5.01 9.53
N ILE A 138 25.21 4.17 8.72
CA ILE A 138 25.89 3.13 7.95
C ILE A 138 25.55 3.34 6.48
N ARG A 139 26.56 3.68 5.67
CA ARG A 139 26.39 3.70 4.22
C ARG A 139 26.24 2.27 3.71
N PHE A 140 25.01 1.80 3.64
CA PHE A 140 24.71 0.52 2.98
C PHE A 140 24.89 0.67 1.47
N ASN A 141 25.41 -0.38 0.82
CA ASN A 141 25.26 -0.50 -0.62
C ASN A 141 23.76 -0.70 -0.91
N ILE A 142 23.16 0.28 -1.57
CA ILE A 142 21.71 0.36 -1.84
C ILE A 142 21.34 -0.48 -3.06
N GLU A 143 22.32 -1.02 -3.79
CA GLU A 143 22.08 -1.93 -4.90
C GLU A 143 21.19 -3.08 -4.40
N GLY A 144 19.93 -3.07 -4.81
CA GLY A 144 18.94 -4.06 -4.42
C GLY A 144 17.86 -3.57 -3.45
N LEU A 145 18.04 -2.47 -2.69
CA LEU A 145 16.94 -1.89 -1.90
C LEU A 145 15.84 -1.30 -2.79
N GLU A 146 16.19 -0.75 -3.93
CA GLU A 146 15.24 -0.30 -4.96
C GLU A 146 14.36 -1.46 -5.44
N PHE A 147 14.89 -2.67 -5.43
CA PHE A 147 14.13 -3.88 -5.76
C PHE A 147 13.05 -4.20 -4.71
N SER A 148 13.18 -3.71 -3.48
CA SER A 148 12.18 -3.93 -2.41
C SER A 148 10.81 -3.41 -2.79
N LEU A 149 10.75 -2.24 -3.47
CA LEU A 149 9.51 -1.68 -3.98
C LEU A 149 8.91 -2.58 -5.10
N THR A 150 9.74 -2.98 -6.04
CA THR A 150 9.32 -3.89 -7.12
C THR A 150 8.83 -5.22 -6.54
N ALA A 151 9.57 -5.80 -5.60
CA ALA A 151 9.18 -7.03 -4.91
C ALA A 151 7.84 -6.87 -4.17
N LEU A 152 7.62 -5.76 -3.47
CA LEU A 152 6.35 -5.47 -2.81
C LEU A 152 5.20 -5.48 -3.80
N PHE A 153 5.33 -4.77 -4.93
CA PHE A 153 4.27 -4.73 -5.94
C PHE A 153 4.05 -6.09 -6.60
N VAL A 154 5.10 -6.87 -6.85
CA VAL A 154 4.97 -8.25 -7.37
C VAL A 154 4.20 -9.14 -6.39
N VAL A 155 4.52 -9.07 -5.10
CA VAL A 155 3.79 -9.82 -4.05
C VAL A 155 2.33 -9.41 -4.01
N LEU A 156 2.03 -8.11 -4.04
CA LEU A 156 0.66 -7.59 -4.09
C LEU A 156 -0.10 -8.07 -5.33
N CYS A 157 0.54 -8.10 -6.50
CA CYS A 157 -0.06 -8.64 -7.72
C CYS A 157 -0.37 -10.13 -7.59
N ILE A 158 0.55 -10.93 -7.03
CA ILE A 158 0.33 -12.37 -6.80
C ILE A 158 -0.83 -12.60 -5.82
N GLU A 159 -0.89 -11.82 -4.74
CA GLU A 159 -1.96 -11.90 -3.76
C GLU A 159 -3.32 -11.53 -4.37
N GLN A 160 -3.38 -10.47 -5.14
CA GLN A 160 -4.59 -10.08 -5.86
C GLN A 160 -5.03 -11.14 -6.87
N TYR A 161 -4.08 -11.75 -7.61
CA TYR A 161 -4.39 -12.85 -8.52
C TYR A 161 -4.98 -14.05 -7.79
N LYS A 162 -4.43 -14.44 -6.65
CA LYS A 162 -4.96 -15.54 -5.82
C LYS A 162 -6.39 -15.26 -5.34
N ASN A 163 -6.71 -14.00 -5.05
CA ASN A 163 -8.04 -13.60 -4.57
C ASN A 163 -9.07 -13.51 -5.70
N LEU A 164 -8.68 -12.98 -6.84
CA LEU A 164 -9.59 -12.77 -7.99
C LEU A 164 -9.71 -13.98 -8.90
N GLN A 165 -8.68 -14.82 -8.99
CA GLN A 165 -8.56 -15.98 -9.88
C GLN A 165 -8.86 -15.68 -11.36
N ASN A 166 -8.81 -14.41 -11.75
CA ASN A 166 -9.06 -13.93 -13.10
C ASN A 166 -7.83 -13.19 -13.61
N ILE A 167 -7.28 -13.61 -14.74
CA ILE A 167 -6.07 -13.06 -15.33
C ILE A 167 -6.32 -11.80 -16.18
N LEU A 168 -7.55 -11.57 -16.61
CA LEU A 168 -7.90 -10.51 -17.56
C LEU A 168 -7.55 -9.10 -17.05
N PRO A 169 -7.84 -8.72 -15.78
CA PRO A 169 -7.45 -7.42 -15.24
C PRO A 169 -5.93 -7.19 -15.25
N PHE A 170 -5.15 -8.24 -15.00
CA PHE A 170 -3.68 -8.15 -15.00
C PHE A 170 -3.12 -7.97 -16.40
N LEU A 171 -3.69 -8.65 -17.40
CA LEU A 171 -3.32 -8.48 -18.81
C LEU A 171 -3.66 -7.07 -19.30
N ILE A 172 -4.85 -6.54 -18.93
CA ILE A 172 -5.24 -5.16 -19.27
C ILE A 172 -4.25 -4.17 -18.66
N ALA A 173 -3.92 -4.33 -17.38
CA ALA A 173 -2.97 -3.46 -16.69
C ALA A 173 -1.57 -3.52 -17.34
N LEU A 174 -1.09 -4.73 -17.67
CA LEU A 174 0.20 -4.93 -18.32
C LEU A 174 0.25 -4.24 -19.70
N VAL A 175 -0.74 -4.48 -20.55
CA VAL A 175 -0.83 -3.89 -21.89
C VAL A 175 -0.91 -2.37 -21.81
N SER A 176 -1.75 -1.83 -20.90
CA SER A 176 -1.87 -0.40 -20.67
C SER A 176 -0.57 0.24 -20.21
N SER A 177 0.19 -0.45 -19.34
CA SER A 177 1.47 0.02 -18.84
C SER A 177 2.54 0.02 -19.93
N ILE A 178 2.61 -1.04 -20.73
CA ILE A 178 3.55 -1.13 -21.86
C ILE A 178 3.22 -0.05 -22.91
N PHE A 179 1.94 0.13 -23.22
CA PHE A 179 1.51 1.19 -24.15
C PHE A 179 1.92 2.57 -23.64
N ALA A 180 1.66 2.86 -22.36
CA ALA A 180 2.03 4.14 -21.75
C ALA A 180 3.57 4.34 -21.74
N LEU A 181 4.35 3.26 -21.51
CA LEU A 181 5.81 3.30 -21.51
C LEU A 181 6.38 3.66 -22.89
N ILE A 182 5.77 3.16 -23.97
CA ILE A 182 6.27 3.35 -25.35
C ILE A 182 5.87 4.72 -25.91
N PHE A 183 4.64 5.17 -25.63
CA PHE A 183 4.04 6.33 -26.31
C PHE A 183 4.02 7.61 -25.49
N ILE A 184 4.34 7.56 -24.16
CA ILE A 184 4.17 8.68 -23.25
C ILE A 184 5.49 8.92 -22.50
N SER A 185 5.73 10.19 -22.16
CA SER A 185 6.90 10.55 -21.33
C SER A 185 6.84 9.88 -19.95
N SER A 186 8.01 9.55 -19.40
CA SER A 186 8.17 8.86 -18.12
C SER A 186 7.38 9.50 -16.97
N ASP A 187 7.27 10.84 -16.97
CA ASP A 187 6.62 11.60 -15.90
C ASP A 187 5.11 11.36 -15.82
N LYS A 188 4.45 11.10 -16.95
CA LYS A 188 3.00 10.90 -17.04
C LYS A 188 2.58 9.44 -17.24
N MET A 189 3.55 8.55 -17.44
CA MET A 189 3.32 7.14 -17.74
C MET A 189 2.38 6.48 -16.73
N LEU A 190 2.61 6.67 -15.45
CA LEU A 190 1.86 6.04 -14.37
C LEU A 190 0.37 6.43 -14.40
N ILE A 191 0.08 7.71 -14.53
CA ILE A 191 -1.31 8.21 -14.55
C ILE A 191 -2.04 7.74 -15.79
N VAL A 192 -1.39 7.84 -16.94
CA VAL A 192 -2.02 7.44 -18.21
C VAL A 192 -2.26 5.93 -18.25
N SER A 193 -1.33 5.11 -17.75
CA SER A 193 -1.52 3.66 -17.67
C SER A 193 -2.69 3.29 -16.74
N ILE A 194 -2.84 3.96 -15.60
CA ILE A 194 -3.97 3.75 -14.69
C ILE A 194 -5.29 4.15 -15.36
N LEU A 195 -5.38 5.33 -15.94
CA LEU A 195 -6.61 5.80 -16.60
C LEU A 195 -6.99 4.90 -17.77
N LEU A 196 -6.01 4.51 -18.59
CA LEU A 196 -6.24 3.62 -19.73
C LEU A 196 -6.72 2.25 -19.28
N SER A 197 -6.09 1.65 -18.26
CA SER A 197 -6.51 0.36 -17.70
C SER A 197 -7.93 0.43 -17.12
N LEU A 198 -8.29 1.52 -16.42
CA LEU A 198 -9.66 1.70 -15.92
C LEU A 198 -10.69 1.79 -17.03
N VAL A 199 -10.43 2.60 -18.07
CA VAL A 199 -11.32 2.71 -19.23
C VAL A 199 -11.52 1.34 -19.90
N LEU A 200 -10.43 0.58 -20.09
CA LEU A 200 -10.51 -0.76 -20.68
C LEU A 200 -11.26 -1.74 -19.78
N MET A 201 -11.02 -1.70 -18.45
CA MET A 201 -11.75 -2.56 -17.50
C MET A 201 -13.25 -2.24 -17.49
N PHE A 202 -13.64 -0.96 -17.50
CA PHE A 202 -15.06 -0.58 -17.60
C PHE A 202 -15.69 -1.03 -18.92
N SER A 203 -14.97 -0.89 -20.03
CA SER A 203 -15.44 -1.32 -21.36
C SER A 203 -15.63 -2.84 -21.46
N LEU A 204 -14.76 -3.61 -20.79
CA LEU A 204 -14.78 -5.06 -20.79
C LEU A 204 -15.46 -5.68 -19.55
N LYS A 205 -16.16 -4.87 -18.76
CA LYS A 205 -16.79 -5.30 -17.50
C LYS A 205 -17.66 -6.55 -17.64
N LYS A 206 -18.44 -6.66 -18.71
CA LYS A 206 -19.29 -7.85 -18.97
C LYS A 206 -18.45 -9.11 -19.09
N ARG A 207 -17.36 -9.07 -19.88
CA ARG A 207 -16.47 -10.23 -20.05
C ARG A 207 -15.75 -10.63 -18.77
N ILE A 208 -15.35 -9.64 -17.94
CA ILE A 208 -14.69 -9.90 -16.67
C ILE A 208 -15.64 -10.58 -15.67
N GLN A 209 -16.94 -10.26 -15.71
CA GLN A 209 -17.95 -10.86 -14.85
C GLN A 209 -18.40 -12.27 -15.30
N ASP A 210 -18.32 -12.56 -16.60
CA ASP A 210 -18.71 -13.87 -17.15
C ASP A 210 -17.62 -14.95 -16.88
N GLU A 211 -16.40 -14.55 -16.49
CA GLU A 211 -15.28 -15.44 -16.16
C GLU A 211 -15.10 -15.65 -14.64
N GLN A 212 -15.97 -15.11 -13.80
CA GLN A 212 -16.01 -15.33 -12.34
C GLN A 212 -17.09 -16.35 -11.97
#